data_c0e83a02075d2e89809c393074cca04a
#
_entry.id   c0e83a02075d2e89809c393074cca04a
#
_cell.length_a   1.000
_cell.length_b   1.000
_cell.length_c   1.000
_cell.angle_alpha   90.00
_cell.angle_beta   90.00
_cell.angle_gamma   90.00
#
_symmetry.space_group_name_H-M   'P 1'
#
loop_
_entity.id
_entity.type
_entity.pdbx_description
1 polymer ?
#
loop_
_entity_poly.entity_id
_entity_poly.type
_entity_poly.pdbx_seq_one_letter_code
_entity_poly.pdbx_strand_id
1 'polypeptide(L)'
;MTYECKLINLIIFLRKMNKTIYISGSITDLSTGQPRQGWQQEFNVAEVKLRQMGFNVINPVQIAEDVEQKWQEEWSCDEAPLNGPIRNAILEQGPTRGHYLTACLQRMNDEAFAHSLHGVYIVGNARDALMSHGVRMEMLMAEVLGLPILSDSDLEKIQFANLISEI
;
A
#
# COMPACT_ATOMS: atom_id res chain seq x y z
N MET A 1 28.41 8.67 -6.08
CA MET A 1 27.40 8.26 -7.07
C MET A 1 26.28 9.27 -6.96
N THR A 2 26.06 10.11 -7.98
CA THR A 2 25.11 11.20 -7.97
C THR A 2 23.66 10.65 -7.95
N TYR A 3 22.73 11.44 -7.43
CA TYR A 3 21.29 11.08 -7.33
C TYR A 3 20.70 10.68 -8.71
N GLU A 4 21.17 11.33 -9.78
CA GLU A 4 20.80 11.02 -11.16
C GLU A 4 21.23 9.62 -11.61
N CYS A 5 22.42 9.14 -11.26
CA CYS A 5 22.85 7.78 -11.56
C CYS A 5 22.00 6.71 -10.87
N LYS A 6 21.57 6.97 -9.63
CA LYS A 6 20.68 6.06 -8.91
C LYS A 6 19.28 6.00 -9.56
N LEU A 7 18.76 7.14 -9.99
CA LEU A 7 17.45 7.22 -10.67
C LEU A 7 17.47 6.53 -12.03
N ILE A 8 18.51 6.75 -12.84
CA ILE A 8 18.67 6.10 -14.15
C ILE A 8 18.75 4.58 -14.00
N ASN A 9 19.52 4.10 -13.05
CA ASN A 9 19.63 2.67 -12.76
C ASN A 9 18.28 2.09 -12.26
N LEU A 10 17.52 2.85 -11.46
CA LEU A 10 16.18 2.48 -11.01
C LEU A 10 15.22 2.39 -12.21
N ILE A 11 15.25 3.36 -13.11
CA ILE A 11 14.42 3.37 -14.33
C ILE A 11 14.75 2.16 -15.23
N ILE A 12 16.01 1.87 -15.45
CA ILE A 12 16.46 0.71 -16.24
C ILE A 12 16.05 -0.60 -15.55
N PHE A 13 16.16 -0.67 -14.24
CA PHE A 13 15.77 -1.83 -13.44
C PHE A 13 14.25 -2.08 -13.49
N LEU A 14 13.43 -1.03 -13.43
CA LEU A 14 11.98 -1.13 -13.49
C LEU A 14 11.45 -1.50 -14.89
N ARG A 15 12.24 -1.31 -15.96
CA ARG A 15 11.83 -1.55 -17.36
C ARG A 15 11.72 -3.01 -17.80
N LYS A 16 12.39 -3.95 -17.16
CA LYS A 16 12.61 -5.29 -17.74
C LYS A 16 11.71 -6.41 -17.24
N MET A 17 10.82 -6.20 -16.28
CA MET A 17 10.00 -7.28 -15.69
C MET A 17 8.65 -6.74 -15.22
N ASN A 18 7.66 -7.61 -15.07
CA ASN A 18 6.40 -7.34 -14.35
C ASN A 18 6.70 -6.98 -12.89
N LYS A 19 7.01 -5.71 -12.64
CA LYS A 19 7.40 -5.22 -11.31
C LYS A 19 6.15 -4.94 -10.49
N THR A 20 6.16 -5.37 -9.24
CA THR A 20 5.08 -5.14 -8.31
C THR A 20 5.37 -3.94 -7.43
N ILE A 21 4.42 -3.02 -7.34
CA ILE A 21 4.48 -1.82 -6.50
C ILE A 21 3.37 -1.91 -5.45
N TYR A 22 3.74 -1.68 -4.20
CA TYR A 22 2.78 -1.50 -3.11
C TYR A 22 2.35 -0.03 -3.05
N ILE A 23 1.06 0.25 -2.92
CA ILE A 23 0.54 1.60 -2.74
C ILE A 23 0.47 1.90 -1.24
N SER A 24 1.05 3.02 -0.82
CA SER A 24 0.96 3.54 0.55
C SER A 24 0.31 4.93 0.53
N GLY A 25 -0.50 5.23 1.53
CA GLY A 25 -1.14 6.54 1.62
C GLY A 25 -1.93 6.74 2.91
N SER A 26 -2.28 7.98 3.22
CA SER A 26 -3.03 8.28 4.43
C SER A 26 -4.51 7.90 4.27
N ILE A 27 -4.94 6.91 5.04
CA ILE A 27 -6.36 6.49 5.12
C ILE A 27 -7.12 7.32 6.15
N THR A 28 -6.43 7.76 7.21
CA THR A 28 -7.05 8.41 8.36
C THR A 28 -6.96 9.92 8.25
N ASP A 29 -8.07 10.61 8.49
CA ASP A 29 -8.10 12.03 8.77
C ASP A 29 -7.47 12.28 10.16
N LEU A 30 -6.41 13.11 10.18
CA LEU A 30 -5.64 13.40 11.40
C LEU A 30 -6.43 14.20 12.44
N SER A 31 -7.43 14.97 12.02
CA SER A 31 -8.23 15.82 12.91
C SER A 31 -9.33 15.03 13.61
N THR A 32 -9.96 14.09 12.92
CA THR A 32 -11.10 13.31 13.42
C THR A 32 -10.70 11.92 13.90
N GLY A 33 -9.57 11.43 13.42
CA GLY A 33 -9.15 10.06 13.66
C GLY A 33 -9.97 9.01 12.89
N GLN A 34 -10.90 9.41 12.04
CA GLN A 34 -11.74 8.55 11.23
C GLN A 34 -11.14 8.35 9.82
N PRO A 35 -11.55 7.33 9.07
CA PRO A 35 -11.17 7.20 7.67
C PRO A 35 -11.55 8.45 6.87
N ARG A 36 -10.65 8.95 6.04
CA ARG A 36 -10.91 10.08 5.13
C ARG A 36 -11.97 9.68 4.10
N GLN A 37 -12.87 10.60 3.79
CA GLN A 37 -13.80 10.40 2.70
C GLN A 37 -13.04 10.22 1.36
N GLY A 38 -13.39 9.21 0.60
CA GLY A 38 -12.86 8.98 -0.75
C GLY A 38 -11.44 8.37 -0.80
N TRP A 39 -10.87 7.95 0.32
CA TRP A 39 -9.53 7.33 0.32
C TRP A 39 -9.43 6.10 -0.58
N GLN A 40 -10.46 5.23 -0.60
CA GLN A 40 -10.47 4.06 -1.49
C GLN A 40 -10.38 4.47 -2.95
N GLN A 41 -11.08 5.54 -3.33
CA GLN A 41 -11.05 6.03 -4.70
C GLN A 41 -9.67 6.57 -5.08
N GLU A 42 -8.98 7.27 -4.19
CA GLU A 42 -7.61 7.75 -4.43
C GLU A 42 -6.65 6.57 -4.70
N PHE A 43 -6.74 5.51 -3.90
CA PHE A 43 -5.93 4.31 -4.07
C PHE A 43 -6.27 3.57 -5.36
N ASN A 44 -7.55 3.45 -5.70
CA ASN A 44 -7.99 2.80 -6.94
C ASN A 44 -7.54 3.58 -8.19
N VAL A 45 -7.56 4.92 -8.15
CA VAL A 45 -7.02 5.76 -9.23
C VAL A 45 -5.51 5.57 -9.37
N ALA A 46 -4.78 5.51 -8.25
CA ALA A 46 -3.35 5.24 -8.25
C ALA A 46 -3.03 3.84 -8.82
N GLU A 47 -3.83 2.83 -8.46
CA GLU A 47 -3.70 1.48 -9.02
C GLU A 47 -3.87 1.48 -10.54
N VAL A 48 -4.93 2.12 -11.06
CA VAL A 48 -5.17 2.22 -12.51
C VAL A 48 -3.97 2.88 -13.20
N LYS A 49 -3.47 4.00 -12.66
CA LYS A 49 -2.29 4.71 -13.19
C LYS A 49 -1.06 3.80 -13.26
N LEU A 50 -0.73 3.10 -12.17
CA LEU A 50 0.43 2.20 -12.11
C LEU A 50 0.28 1.00 -13.05
N ARG A 51 -0.91 0.41 -13.16
CA ARG A 51 -1.18 -0.69 -14.08
C ARG A 51 -1.05 -0.27 -15.54
N GLN A 52 -1.49 0.95 -15.91
CA GLN A 52 -1.28 1.53 -17.25
C GLN A 52 0.19 1.73 -17.57
N MET A 53 1.04 1.93 -16.56
CA MET A 53 2.50 2.00 -16.71
C MET A 53 3.18 0.62 -16.76
N GLY A 54 2.41 -0.47 -16.68
CA GLY A 54 2.91 -1.85 -16.76
C GLY A 54 3.32 -2.48 -15.43
N PHE A 55 2.97 -1.88 -14.31
CA PHE A 55 3.24 -2.46 -12.98
C PHE A 55 2.14 -3.42 -12.54
N ASN A 56 2.52 -4.47 -11.82
CA ASN A 56 1.61 -5.16 -10.90
C ASN A 56 1.44 -4.29 -9.65
N VAL A 57 0.26 -4.33 -9.04
CA VAL A 57 -0.05 -3.42 -7.92
C VAL A 57 -0.64 -4.20 -6.75
N ILE A 58 -0.13 -3.91 -5.57
CA ILE A 58 -0.72 -4.31 -4.29
C ILE A 58 -1.43 -3.09 -3.72
N ASN A 59 -2.75 -3.16 -3.67
CA ASN A 59 -3.60 -2.06 -3.20
C ASN A 59 -4.10 -2.35 -1.78
N PRO A 60 -3.85 -1.48 -0.79
CA PRO A 60 -4.35 -1.64 0.57
C PRO A 60 -5.87 -1.72 0.69
N VAL A 61 -6.63 -1.20 -0.27
CA VAL A 61 -8.09 -1.37 -0.31
C VAL A 61 -8.46 -2.85 -0.32
N GLN A 62 -7.82 -3.64 -1.17
CA GLN A 62 -8.06 -5.08 -1.24
C GLN A 62 -7.64 -5.79 0.06
N ILE A 63 -6.51 -5.36 0.67
CA ILE A 63 -6.07 -5.91 1.96
C ILE A 63 -7.10 -5.60 3.06
N ALA A 64 -7.69 -4.40 3.04
CA ALA A 64 -8.72 -4.03 4.00
C ALA A 64 -9.98 -4.89 3.85
N GLU A 65 -10.43 -5.14 2.63
CA GLU A 65 -11.55 -6.04 2.33
C GLU A 65 -11.28 -7.46 2.82
N ASP A 66 -10.08 -7.99 2.58
CA ASP A 66 -9.66 -9.31 3.06
C ASP A 66 -9.66 -9.40 4.61
N VAL A 67 -9.22 -8.33 5.30
CA VAL A 67 -9.25 -8.23 6.76
C VAL A 67 -10.68 -8.23 7.29
N GLU A 68 -11.57 -7.45 6.68
CA GLU A 68 -12.99 -7.39 7.06
C GLU A 68 -13.68 -8.73 6.85
N GLN A 69 -13.44 -9.38 5.71
CA GLN A 69 -13.99 -10.69 5.43
C GLN A 69 -13.54 -11.73 6.46
N LYS A 70 -12.23 -11.82 6.73
CA LYS A 70 -11.69 -12.75 7.73
C LYS A 70 -12.24 -12.49 9.12
N TRP A 71 -12.38 -11.22 9.49
CA TRP A 71 -12.99 -10.83 10.76
C TRP A 71 -14.43 -11.33 10.87
N GLN A 72 -15.22 -11.14 9.82
CA GLN A 72 -16.60 -11.63 9.78
C GLN A 72 -16.66 -13.17 9.86
N GLU A 73 -15.81 -13.87 9.12
CA GLU A 73 -15.74 -15.33 9.13
C GLU A 73 -15.38 -15.85 10.53
N GLU A 74 -14.35 -15.28 11.19
CA GLU A 74 -13.89 -15.69 12.52
C GLU A 74 -14.95 -15.49 13.60
N TRP A 75 -15.61 -14.33 13.59
CA TRP A 75 -16.55 -13.97 14.65
C TRP A 75 -18.01 -14.38 14.37
N SER A 76 -18.34 -14.80 13.14
CA SER A 76 -19.67 -15.27 12.77
C SER A 76 -19.83 -16.79 12.88
N CYS A 77 -18.74 -17.56 12.95
CA CYS A 77 -18.80 -19.02 13.04
C CYS A 77 -19.28 -19.47 14.41
N ASP A 78 -19.86 -20.69 14.48
CA ASP A 78 -20.37 -21.26 15.72
C ASP A 78 -19.24 -21.59 16.73
N GLU A 79 -18.01 -21.76 16.25
CA GLU A 79 -16.81 -22.04 17.03
C GLU A 79 -16.09 -20.76 17.51
N ALA A 80 -16.68 -19.57 17.30
CA ALA A 80 -16.08 -18.32 17.76
C ALA A 80 -15.77 -18.37 19.28
N PRO A 81 -14.62 -17.80 19.70
CA PRO A 81 -14.12 -17.96 21.09
C PRO A 81 -15.02 -17.33 22.15
N LEU A 82 -15.94 -16.47 21.72
CA LEU A 82 -16.90 -15.80 22.60
C LEU A 82 -18.31 -15.91 22.00
N ASN A 83 -19.34 -15.97 22.84
CA ASN A 83 -20.73 -16.03 22.44
C ASN A 83 -21.56 -14.93 23.08
N GLY A 84 -22.80 -14.77 22.59
CA GLY A 84 -23.77 -13.84 23.11
C GLY A 84 -23.43 -12.37 22.88
N PRO A 85 -23.77 -11.47 23.83
CA PRO A 85 -23.68 -10.01 23.66
C PRO A 85 -22.26 -9.51 23.38
N ILE A 86 -21.23 -10.16 23.96
CA ILE A 86 -19.82 -9.77 23.76
C ILE A 86 -19.39 -10.02 22.33
N ARG A 87 -19.74 -11.17 21.76
CA ARG A 87 -19.48 -11.49 20.36
C ARG A 87 -20.13 -10.48 19.41
N ASN A 88 -21.39 -10.14 19.65
CA ASN A 88 -22.10 -9.16 18.85
C ASN A 88 -21.45 -7.78 18.92
N ALA A 89 -21.01 -7.35 20.11
CA ALA A 89 -20.28 -6.09 20.26
C ALA A 89 -18.96 -6.07 19.50
N ILE A 90 -18.22 -7.19 19.46
CA ILE A 90 -16.97 -7.34 18.70
C ILE A 90 -17.26 -7.28 17.18
N LEU A 91 -18.31 -7.95 16.71
CA LEU A 91 -18.73 -7.91 15.32
C LEU A 91 -19.14 -6.50 14.88
N GLU A 92 -19.88 -5.78 15.72
CA GLU A 92 -20.30 -4.39 15.47
C GLU A 92 -19.12 -3.43 15.46
N GLN A 93 -18.12 -3.65 16.32
CA GLN A 93 -16.92 -2.83 16.37
C GLN A 93 -16.04 -2.98 15.12
N GLY A 94 -16.00 -4.18 14.54
CA GLY A 94 -15.14 -4.51 13.41
C GLY A 94 -13.64 -4.54 13.72
N PRO A 95 -12.80 -4.75 12.70
CA PRO A 95 -11.36 -4.76 12.86
C PRO A 95 -10.82 -3.39 13.28
N THR A 96 -9.80 -3.39 14.14
CA THR A 96 -9.11 -2.16 14.55
C THR A 96 -8.08 -1.74 13.50
N ARG A 97 -7.60 -0.49 13.60
CA ARG A 97 -6.48 0.01 12.77
C ARG A 97 -5.24 -0.89 12.84
N GLY A 98 -4.99 -1.50 14.00
CA GLY A 98 -3.88 -2.42 14.18
C GLY A 98 -4.00 -3.66 13.28
N HIS A 99 -5.19 -4.20 13.09
CA HIS A 99 -5.43 -5.34 12.20
C HIS A 99 -5.10 -4.98 10.75
N TYR A 100 -5.58 -3.83 10.27
CA TYR A 100 -5.31 -3.37 8.90
C TYR A 100 -3.82 -3.10 8.68
N LEU A 101 -3.16 -2.37 9.59
CA LEU A 101 -1.73 -2.07 9.47
C LEU A 101 -0.89 -3.34 9.53
N THR A 102 -1.19 -4.27 10.44
CA THR A 102 -0.48 -5.55 10.52
C THR A 102 -0.61 -6.34 9.23
N ALA A 103 -1.81 -6.42 8.64
CA ALA A 103 -2.04 -7.11 7.37
C ALA A 103 -1.25 -6.45 6.22
N CYS A 104 -1.22 -5.13 6.17
CA CYS A 104 -0.43 -4.38 5.17
C CYS A 104 1.07 -4.66 5.29
N LEU A 105 1.63 -4.56 6.49
CA LEU A 105 3.05 -4.84 6.73
C LEU A 105 3.41 -6.29 6.47
N GLN A 106 2.53 -7.23 6.86
CA GLN A 106 2.71 -8.65 6.57
C GLN A 106 2.73 -8.90 5.07
N ARG A 107 1.80 -8.32 4.32
CA ARG A 107 1.76 -8.44 2.85
C ARG A 107 3.01 -7.90 2.19
N MET A 108 3.51 -6.74 2.62
CA MET A 108 4.77 -6.18 2.12
C MET A 108 5.94 -7.11 2.39
N ASN A 109 6.03 -7.67 3.59
CA ASN A 109 7.08 -8.58 3.99
C ASN A 109 7.06 -9.88 3.16
N ASP A 110 5.90 -10.51 3.03
CA ASP A 110 5.74 -11.77 2.28
C ASP A 110 6.11 -11.59 0.80
N GLU A 111 5.68 -10.51 0.18
CA GLU A 111 6.01 -10.21 -1.21
C GLU A 111 7.49 -9.84 -1.39
N ALA A 112 8.11 -9.18 -0.42
CA ALA A 112 9.54 -8.91 -0.45
C ALA A 112 10.37 -10.20 -0.30
N PHE A 113 9.98 -11.10 0.60
CA PHE A 113 10.61 -12.42 0.75
C PHE A 113 10.47 -13.27 -0.50
N ALA A 114 9.34 -13.19 -1.20
CA ALA A 114 9.14 -13.85 -2.49
C ALA A 114 9.90 -13.16 -3.64
N HIS A 115 10.67 -12.11 -3.38
CA HIS A 115 11.33 -11.25 -4.38
C HIS A 115 10.37 -10.68 -5.43
N SER A 116 9.09 -10.56 -5.09
CA SER A 116 8.05 -10.04 -5.99
C SER A 116 7.79 -8.55 -5.77
N LEU A 117 8.02 -7.99 -4.58
CA LEU A 117 7.86 -6.56 -4.28
C LEU A 117 9.08 -5.76 -4.72
N HIS A 118 8.87 -4.67 -5.46
CA HIS A 118 9.93 -3.90 -6.11
C HIS A 118 9.95 -2.42 -5.74
N GLY A 119 8.94 -1.94 -5.03
CA GLY A 119 8.90 -0.57 -4.56
C GLY A 119 7.59 -0.23 -3.85
N VAL A 120 7.56 0.93 -3.23
CA VAL A 120 6.41 1.51 -2.56
C VAL A 120 6.09 2.85 -3.21
N TYR A 121 4.86 3.06 -3.64
CA TYR A 121 4.39 4.32 -4.18
C TYR A 121 3.53 5.04 -3.16
N ILE A 122 3.87 6.29 -2.84
CA ILE A 122 3.12 7.13 -1.92
C ILE A 122 2.05 7.90 -2.69
N VAL A 123 0.78 7.60 -2.41
CA VAL A 123 -0.36 8.30 -2.99
C VAL A 123 -0.75 9.52 -2.14
N GLY A 124 -1.12 10.61 -2.81
CA GLY A 124 -1.57 11.84 -2.19
C GLY A 124 -0.46 12.80 -1.81
N ASN A 125 -0.75 13.75 -0.91
CA ASN A 125 0.19 14.77 -0.50
C ASN A 125 1.27 14.19 0.42
N ALA A 126 2.54 14.39 0.06
CA ALA A 126 3.69 13.90 0.83
C ALA A 126 3.68 14.38 2.30
N ARG A 127 3.20 15.61 2.58
CA ARG A 127 3.09 16.14 3.94
C ARG A 127 2.09 15.34 4.78
N ASP A 128 0.92 15.06 4.22
CA ASP A 128 -0.14 14.31 4.91
C ASP A 128 0.29 12.85 5.10
N ALA A 129 0.98 12.29 4.12
CA ALA A 129 1.58 10.96 4.20
C ALA A 129 2.57 10.86 5.38
N LEU A 130 3.50 11.81 5.51
CA LEU A 130 4.47 11.84 6.61
C LEU A 130 3.84 12.01 7.99
N MET A 131 2.66 12.59 8.09
CA MET A 131 1.91 12.72 9.35
C MET A 131 1.15 11.43 9.71
N SER A 132 0.87 10.55 8.75
CA SER A 132 0.19 9.27 8.98
C SER A 132 1.13 8.25 9.65
N HIS A 133 0.69 7.67 10.77
CA HIS A 133 1.45 6.61 11.44
C HIS A 133 1.59 5.36 10.56
N GLY A 134 0.53 4.96 9.85
CA GLY A 134 0.54 3.82 8.94
C GLY A 134 1.57 4.00 7.83
N VAL A 135 1.50 5.13 7.13
CA VAL A 135 2.45 5.44 6.04
C VAL A 135 3.90 5.44 6.54
N ARG A 136 4.18 6.04 7.72
CA ARG A 136 5.53 6.02 8.28
C ARG A 136 6.03 4.62 8.58
N MET A 137 5.18 3.73 9.07
CA MET A 137 5.54 2.32 9.30
C MET A 137 5.80 1.58 8.00
N GLU A 138 5.00 1.81 6.97
CA GLU A 138 5.19 1.23 5.63
C GLU A 138 6.47 1.76 4.96
N MET A 139 6.76 3.06 5.08
CA MET A 139 8.02 3.65 4.61
C MET A 139 9.25 3.08 5.33
N LEU A 140 9.16 2.92 6.66
CA LEU A 140 10.24 2.30 7.44
C LEU A 140 10.45 0.83 7.02
N MET A 141 9.38 0.10 6.81
CA MET A 141 9.45 -1.26 6.28
C MET A 141 10.12 -1.28 4.90
N ALA A 142 9.73 -0.37 4.00
CA ALA A 142 10.35 -0.25 2.68
C ALA A 142 11.86 0.01 2.79
N GLU A 143 12.28 0.90 3.70
CA GLU A 143 13.70 1.19 3.95
C GLU A 143 14.46 -0.04 4.45
N VAL A 144 13.91 -0.77 5.43
CA VAL A 144 14.51 -2.01 5.97
C VAL A 144 14.64 -3.08 4.88
N LEU A 145 13.64 -3.19 4.00
CA LEU A 145 13.64 -4.13 2.88
C LEU A 145 14.49 -3.66 1.69
N GLY A 146 15.06 -2.46 1.72
CA GLY A 146 15.82 -1.88 0.63
C GLY A 146 15.00 -1.53 -0.61
N LEU A 147 13.68 -1.29 -0.43
CA LEU A 147 12.75 -0.97 -1.51
C LEU A 147 12.78 0.53 -1.80
N PRO A 148 12.74 0.95 -3.09
CA PRO A 148 12.60 2.35 -3.44
C PRO A 148 11.21 2.87 -3.07
N ILE A 149 11.16 4.11 -2.56
CA ILE A 149 9.93 4.85 -2.32
C ILE A 149 9.74 5.81 -3.49
N LEU A 150 8.59 5.72 -4.15
CA LEU A 150 8.26 6.45 -5.37
C LEU A 150 7.21 7.52 -5.07
N SER A 151 7.37 8.68 -5.70
CA SER A 151 6.42 9.78 -5.71
C SER A 151 5.83 9.98 -7.12
N ASP A 152 4.85 10.88 -7.26
CA ASP A 152 4.33 11.27 -8.57
C ASP A 152 5.43 11.76 -9.51
N SER A 153 6.36 12.57 -9.00
CA SER A 153 7.48 13.08 -9.82
C SER A 153 8.41 11.97 -10.31
N ASP A 154 8.54 10.87 -9.57
CA ASP A 154 9.33 9.72 -9.99
C ASP A 154 8.60 8.92 -11.08
N LEU A 155 7.27 8.77 -10.95
CA LEU A 155 6.44 8.14 -11.98
C LEU A 155 6.46 8.93 -13.29
N GLU A 156 6.40 10.27 -13.25
CA GLU A 156 6.51 11.13 -14.44
C GLU A 156 7.86 10.92 -15.16
N LYS A 157 8.96 10.85 -14.42
CA LYS A 157 10.29 10.56 -14.99
C LYS A 157 10.36 9.17 -15.63
N ILE A 158 9.77 8.16 -15.00
CA ILE A 158 9.69 6.80 -15.54
C ILE A 158 8.89 6.80 -16.83
N GLN A 159 7.74 7.47 -16.87
CA GLN A 159 6.89 7.57 -18.06
C GLN A 159 7.60 8.29 -19.20
N PHE A 160 8.25 9.43 -18.93
CA PHE A 160 9.03 10.17 -19.92
C PHE A 160 10.18 9.32 -20.50
N ALA A 161 10.89 8.59 -19.64
CA ALA A 161 11.96 7.72 -20.08
C ALA A 161 11.46 6.55 -20.95
N ASN A 162 10.22 6.05 -20.71
CA ASN A 162 9.61 5.03 -21.57
C ASN A 162 9.30 5.58 -22.96
N LEU A 163 8.74 6.78 -23.07
CA LEU A 163 8.45 7.44 -24.35
C LEU A 163 9.70 7.65 -25.21
N ILE A 164 10.83 8.07 -24.61
CA ILE A 164 12.08 8.27 -25.36
C ILE A 164 12.66 6.94 -25.90
N SER A 165 12.40 5.82 -25.24
CA SER A 165 12.95 4.52 -25.65
C SER A 165 12.15 3.83 -26.77
N GLU A 166 11.00 4.36 -27.13
CA GLU A 166 10.17 3.89 -28.24
C GLU A 166 10.47 4.63 -29.56
N ILE A 167 11.34 5.64 -29.52
CA ILE A 167 11.85 6.40 -30.69
C ILE A 167 13.22 5.85 -31.12
#